data_16991d508124a5dd2a6b27c65b711b24
#
_entry.id   16991d508124a5dd2a6b27c65b711b24
#
_cell.length_a   1.000
_cell.length_b   1.000
_cell.length_c   1.000
_cell.angle_alpha   90.00
_cell.angle_beta   90.00
_cell.angle_gamma   90.00
#
_symmetry.space_group_name_H-M   'P 1'
#
loop_
_entity.id
_entity.type
_entity.pdbx_description
1 polymer ?
#
loop_
_entity_poly.entity_id
_entity_poly.type
_entity_poly.pdbx_seq_one_letter_code
_entity_poly.pdbx_strand_id
1 'polypeptide(L)' 'MIKVGDKLTFNYGGTFPTKVGTVRSIVPSSYSKGGAFADVVIGKRKDGFAEITTADVGDIMLPGETTVNGSPIGVFLV' A
#
# COMPACT_ATOMS: atom_id res chain seq x y z
N MET A 1 8.54 -10.22 -3.35
CA MET A 1 8.63 -9.02 -4.19
C MET A 1 7.26 -8.62 -4.68
N ILE A 2 6.90 -7.38 -4.48
CA ILE A 2 5.60 -6.86 -4.92
C ILE A 2 5.55 -6.76 -6.46
N LYS A 3 4.38 -6.99 -7.03
CA LYS A 3 4.16 -6.89 -8.48
C LYS A 3 2.78 -6.32 -8.78
N VAL A 4 2.58 -5.89 -10.01
CA VAL A 4 1.28 -5.42 -10.49
C VAL A 4 0.25 -6.54 -10.32
N GLY A 5 -0.92 -6.16 -9.81
CA GLY A 5 -2.00 -7.11 -9.50
C GLY A 5 -2.01 -7.59 -8.07
N ASP A 6 -0.93 -7.40 -7.31
CA ASP A 6 -0.91 -7.75 -5.90
C ASP A 6 -1.89 -6.88 -5.11
N LYS A 7 -2.44 -7.44 -4.04
CA LYS A 7 -3.32 -6.71 -3.14
C LYS A 7 -2.56 -6.30 -1.89
N LEU A 8 -2.83 -5.08 -1.46
CA LEU A 8 -2.23 -4.51 -0.26
C LEU A 8 -3.33 -4.09 0.71
N THR A 9 -3.07 -4.31 1.99
CA THR A 9 -3.93 -3.82 3.06
C THR A 9 -3.31 -2.56 3.65
N PHE A 10 -4.10 -1.49 3.74
CA PHE A 10 -3.71 -0.23 4.35
C PHE A 10 -4.42 -0.11 5.69
N ASN A 11 -3.67 -0.19 6.77
CA ASN A 11 -4.20 -0.05 8.13
C ASN A 11 -3.59 1.21 8.76
N TYR A 12 -4.39 2.25 8.89
CA TYR A 12 -3.95 3.51 9.48
C TYR A 12 -4.15 3.57 10.99
N GLY A 13 -4.81 2.55 11.56
CA GLY A 13 -5.07 2.48 12.99
C GLY A 13 -6.22 3.38 13.45
N GLY A 14 -6.47 3.37 14.75
CA GLY A 14 -7.52 4.19 15.35
C GLY A 14 -8.89 3.88 14.78
N THR A 15 -9.66 4.94 14.46
CA THR A 15 -11.01 4.82 13.91
C THR A 15 -11.02 4.80 12.38
N PHE A 16 -9.87 4.92 11.73
CA PHE A 16 -9.80 4.89 10.28
C PHE A 16 -10.08 3.49 9.75
N PRO A 17 -10.95 3.34 8.73
CA PRO A 17 -11.21 2.02 8.17
C PRO A 17 -9.98 1.46 7.46
N THR A 18 -9.78 0.16 7.61
CA THR A 18 -8.77 -0.56 6.84
C THR A 18 -9.22 -0.65 5.39
N LYS A 19 -8.32 -0.36 4.46
CA LYS A 19 -8.62 -0.42 3.04
C LYS A 19 -7.74 -1.47 2.37
N VAL A 20 -8.31 -2.13 1.37
CA VAL A 20 -7.56 -3.06 0.51
C VAL A 20 -7.48 -2.47 -0.88
N GLY A 21 -6.28 -2.40 -1.41
CA GLY A 21 -6.05 -1.88 -2.75
C GLY A 21 -5.34 -2.88 -3.64
N THR A 22 -5.34 -2.60 -4.94
CA THR A 22 -4.68 -3.42 -5.95
C THR A 22 -3.57 -2.60 -6.59
N VAL A 23 -2.37 -3.16 -6.66
CA VAL A 23 -1.23 -2.51 -7.31
C VAL A 23 -1.50 -2.37 -8.79
N ARG A 24 -1.52 -1.13 -9.29
CA ARG A 24 -1.77 -0.80 -10.68
C ARG A 24 -0.47 -0.67 -11.47
N SER A 25 0.53 -0.03 -10.86
CA SER A 25 1.83 0.17 -11.50
C SER A 25 2.93 0.25 -10.46
N ILE A 26 4.15 -0.02 -10.86
CA ILE A 26 5.34 0.10 -10.02
C ILE A 26 6.33 0.96 -10.81
N VAL A 27 6.70 2.11 -10.21
CA VAL A 27 7.54 3.11 -10.87
C VAL A 27 8.87 3.20 -10.14
N PRO A 28 9.97 2.80 -10.79
CA PRO A 28 11.30 2.95 -10.18
C PRO A 28 11.61 4.41 -9.83
N SER A 29 12.22 4.63 -8.68
CA SER A 29 12.57 5.97 -8.24
C SER A 29 13.75 5.92 -7.27
N SER A 30 14.71 6.81 -7.48
CA SER A 30 15.82 6.98 -6.55
C SER A 30 15.39 7.64 -5.23
N TYR A 31 14.21 8.22 -5.18
CA TYR A 31 13.67 8.81 -3.95
C TYR A 31 12.99 7.78 -3.05
N SER A 32 12.73 6.57 -3.56
CA SER A 32 12.10 5.52 -2.78
C SER A 32 13.14 4.77 -1.95
N LYS A 33 12.81 4.46 -0.70
CA LYS A 33 13.64 3.61 0.17
C LYS A 33 13.83 2.21 -0.42
N GLY A 34 12.79 1.68 -1.03
CA GLY A 34 12.81 0.34 -1.63
C GLY A 34 13.16 0.33 -3.11
N GLY A 35 13.46 1.49 -3.70
CA GLY A 35 13.84 1.59 -5.10
C GLY A 35 12.68 1.84 -6.06
N ALA A 36 11.45 1.84 -5.59
CA ALA A 36 10.28 2.08 -6.42
C ALA A 36 9.07 2.53 -5.59
N PHE A 37 8.13 3.21 -6.24
CA PHE A 37 6.82 3.50 -5.67
C PHE A 37 5.76 2.66 -6.37
N ALA A 38 4.79 2.16 -5.60
CA ALA A 38 3.64 1.45 -6.13
C ALA A 38 2.43 2.39 -6.16
N ASP A 39 1.77 2.48 -7.30
CA ASP A 39 0.47 3.12 -7.41
C ASP A 39 -0.60 2.07 -7.14
N VAL A 40 -1.45 2.34 -6.15
CA VAL A 40 -2.41 1.36 -5.65
C VAL A 40 -3.82 1.93 -5.76
N VAL A 41 -4.70 1.20 -6.42
CA VAL A 41 -6.11 1.57 -6.54
C VAL A 41 -6.82 1.10 -5.27
N ILE A 42 -7.34 2.05 -4.48
CA ILE A 42 -7.99 1.76 -3.21
C ILE A 42 -9.51 2.00 -3.24
N GLY A 43 -10.04 2.37 -4.38
CA GLY A 43 -11.46 2.63 -4.51
C GLY A 43 -11.79 3.39 -5.78
N LYS A 44 -12.97 3.99 -5.79
CA LYS A 44 -13.44 4.79 -6.91
C LYS A 44 -13.94 6.13 -6.39
N ARG A 45 -13.55 7.21 -7.04
CA ARG A 45 -13.98 8.57 -6.71
C ARG A 45 -15.42 8.77 -7.15
N LYS A 46 -16.05 9.85 -6.63
CA LYS A 46 -17.42 10.20 -7.01
C LYS A 46 -17.56 10.50 -8.49
N ASP A 47 -16.49 11.02 -9.12
CA ASP A 47 -16.46 11.33 -10.55
C ASP A 47 -16.23 10.11 -11.45
N GLY A 48 -16.11 8.92 -10.86
CA GLY A 48 -15.90 7.67 -11.59
C GLY A 48 -14.45 7.29 -11.83
N PHE A 49 -13.50 8.19 -11.53
CA PHE A 49 -12.08 7.88 -11.65
C PHE A 49 -11.59 7.03 -10.46
N ALA A 50 -10.55 6.23 -10.70
CA ALA A 50 -9.95 5.43 -9.66
C ALA A 50 -9.38 6.33 -8.55
N GLU A 51 -9.60 5.95 -7.29
CA GLU A 51 -8.93 6.55 -6.15
C GLU A 51 -7.59 5.84 -5.98
N ILE A 52 -6.50 6.60 -6.06
CA ILE A 52 -5.16 6.03 -6.08
C ILE A 52 -4.35 6.59 -4.92
N THR A 53 -3.61 5.71 -4.26
CA THR A 53 -2.61 6.10 -3.29
C THR A 53 -1.25 5.57 -3.74
N THR A 54 -0.18 6.18 -3.24
CA THR A 54 1.18 5.79 -3.55
C THR A 54 1.83 5.20 -2.30
N ALA A 55 2.49 4.06 -2.46
CA ALA A 55 3.23 3.43 -1.38
C ALA A 55 4.67 3.20 -1.82
N ASP A 56 5.62 3.50 -0.93
CA ASP A 56 7.01 3.13 -1.13
C ASP A 56 7.13 1.61 -0.94
N VAL A 57 7.70 0.91 -1.92
CA VAL A 57 7.81 -0.55 -1.82
C VAL A 57 8.65 -0.98 -0.61
N GLY A 58 9.54 -0.11 -0.12
CA GLY A 58 10.32 -0.37 1.10
C GLY A 58 9.51 -0.35 2.37
N ASP A 59 8.30 0.21 2.35
CA ASP A 59 7.41 0.28 3.52
C ASP A 59 6.37 -0.84 3.53
N ILE A 60 6.31 -1.66 2.50
CA ILE A 60 5.31 -2.72 2.40
C ILE A 60 5.81 -3.95 3.17
N MET A 61 5.00 -4.39 4.13
CA MET A 61 5.32 -5.51 5.00
C MET A 61 4.67 -6.79 4.53
N LEU A 62 5.27 -7.93 4.88
CA LEU A 62 4.67 -9.23 4.61
C LEU A 62 3.51 -9.50 5.58
N PRO A 63 2.59 -10.40 5.22
CA PRO A 63 1.50 -10.76 6.13
C PRO A 63 2.04 -11.24 7.47
N GLY A 64 1.45 -10.76 8.56
CA GLY A 64 1.86 -11.12 9.90
C GLY A 64 3.02 -10.35 10.49
N GLU A 65 3.72 -9.53 9.68
CA GLU A 65 4.72 -8.62 10.22
C GLU A 65 4.04 -7.47 10.96
N THR A 66 4.75 -6.89 11.90
CA THR A 66 4.25 -5.74 12.65
C THR A 66 5.26 -4.61 12.57
N THR A 67 4.77 -3.39 12.80
CA THR A 67 5.65 -2.22 12.92
C THR A 67 6.39 -2.25 14.25
N VAL A 68 7.25 -1.26 14.45
CA VAL A 68 7.86 -1.02 15.76
C VAL A 68 6.76 -0.98 16.83
N ASN A 69 6.95 -1.62 17.95
CA ASN A 69 5.99 -1.77 19.06
C ASN A 69 4.91 -2.83 18.81
N GLY A 70 5.05 -3.66 17.81
CA GLY A 70 4.10 -4.75 17.58
C GLY A 70 2.74 -4.33 17.06
N SER A 71 2.60 -3.09 16.61
CA SER A 71 1.33 -2.57 16.09
C SER A 71 1.09 -3.07 14.66
N PRO A 72 -0.14 -3.48 14.32
CA PRO A 72 -0.47 -3.87 12.93
C PRO A 72 -0.75 -2.65 12.03
N ILE A 73 -0.27 -1.47 12.41
CA ILE A 73 -0.45 -0.26 11.60
C ILE A 73 0.59 -0.23 10.48
N GLY A 74 0.15 0.01 9.26
CA GLY A 74 1.04 0.09 8.11
C GLY A 74 0.41 -0.46 6.83
N VAL A 75 1.27 -0.80 5.88
CA VAL A 75 0.86 -1.36 4.58
C VAL A 75 1.40 -2.78 4.50
N PHE A 76 0.50 -3.71 4.23
CA PHE A 76 0.82 -5.13 4.24
C PHE A 76 0.44 -5.79 2.92
N LEU A 77 1.31 -6.67 2.44
CA LEU A 77 0.96 -7.56 1.33
C LEU A 77 -0.07 -8.57 1.81
N VAL A 78 -1.13 -8.71 1.07
CA VAL A 78 -2.20 -9.66 1.39
C VAL A 78 -1.76 -11.09 1.04
#